data_93fe5622b9f23a9edd4f2c454aec9ffa
#
_entry.id   93fe5622b9f23a9edd4f2c454aec9ffa
#
_cell.length_a   1.000
_cell.length_b   1.000
_cell.length_c   1.000
_cell.angle_alpha   90.00
_cell.angle_beta   90.00
_cell.angle_gamma   90.00
#
_symmetry.space_group_name_H-M   'P 1'
#
loop_
_entity.id
_entity.type
_entity.pdbx_description
1 polymer ?
#
loop_
_entity_poly.entity_id
_entity_poly.type
_entity_poly.pdbx_seq_one_letter_code
_entity_poly.pdbx_strand_id
1 'polypeptide(L)'
;MKMYITIFLVLTAVTSGINSLSFVNNVTVPSDVLSELFLEEIRQNPNKVYEPNFFLVNYGEYDSQKCLFSLREIIKRYPSHEVAPFFDSWGNVPAGISTGNEYDLGNYDQCVKFSISLKDLAGDIKQQYCFASLPIKKEIPGESTVSFWNFGEVINVGICVPATCSPELLTSIFKESTKTSYGGALSKISVGHCTDGKNTPLTGDEIAGLSVLGVLTGLMILSSAYELYVDYYQKKPNTVLLAFSVFTNGKRLFAISTKRSRNSIDCLTGLRVLSTIWIMNHHSYTNIFGGPVLNTMDLSAWFYSWEFMPIYNASISVDTFFVIGGILVAWMGFKELDKTNGKINPIMNIVHRYFRLTPVLAAGLVLAYSVNRIDYTGPLKDVFLAMNDCTSGKWWPNLLYIQNYYTSTFSACYAEAWYLSIDFQLYALSPLILVPMWKWGKKFAPVL
;
A
#
# COMPACT_ATOMS: atom_id res chain seq x y z
N MET A 1 -31.03 19.83 -20.95
CA MET A 1 -30.27 20.60 -21.93
C MET A 1 -29.25 21.55 -21.28
N LYS A 2 -29.57 22.39 -20.26
CA LYS A 2 -28.58 23.22 -19.58
C LYS A 2 -27.49 22.42 -18.83
N MET A 3 -27.83 21.30 -18.21
CA MET A 3 -26.90 20.43 -17.47
C MET A 3 -25.84 19.78 -18.39
N TYR A 4 -26.24 19.30 -19.56
CA TYR A 4 -25.35 18.68 -20.55
C TYR A 4 -24.31 19.67 -21.09
N ILE A 5 -24.69 20.92 -21.32
CA ILE A 5 -23.78 21.99 -21.77
C ILE A 5 -22.73 22.27 -20.71
N THR A 6 -23.10 22.24 -19.43
CA THR A 6 -22.19 22.53 -18.31
C THR A 6 -21.12 21.43 -18.14
N ILE A 7 -21.52 20.14 -18.23
CA ILE A 7 -20.59 19.02 -18.15
C ILE A 7 -19.68 18.96 -19.37
N PHE A 8 -20.23 19.22 -20.56
CA PHE A 8 -19.45 19.31 -21.80
C PHE A 8 -18.40 20.45 -21.72
N LEU A 9 -18.77 21.59 -21.18
CA LEU A 9 -17.86 22.73 -20.99
C LEU A 9 -16.77 22.45 -19.95
N VAL A 10 -17.06 21.75 -18.85
CA VAL A 10 -16.06 21.35 -17.84
C VAL A 10 -15.09 20.32 -18.43
N LEU A 11 -15.59 19.31 -19.11
CA LEU A 11 -14.74 18.29 -19.75
C LEU A 11 -13.94 18.86 -20.92
N THR A 12 -14.50 19.76 -21.73
CA THR A 12 -13.77 20.42 -22.81
C THR A 12 -12.78 21.47 -22.30
N ALA A 13 -13.06 22.15 -21.20
CA ALA A 13 -12.11 23.07 -20.56
C ALA A 13 -10.91 22.34 -19.97
N VAL A 14 -11.10 21.16 -19.37
CA VAL A 14 -10.03 20.28 -18.88
C VAL A 14 -9.22 19.69 -20.05
N THR A 15 -9.86 19.39 -21.19
CA THR A 15 -9.18 18.81 -22.37
C THR A 15 -8.49 19.84 -23.29
N SER A 16 -8.90 21.11 -23.25
CA SER A 16 -8.39 22.16 -24.17
C SER A 16 -7.34 23.10 -23.58
N GLY A 17 -6.89 22.87 -22.34
CA GLY A 17 -5.79 23.67 -21.76
C GLY A 17 -6.07 25.18 -21.61
N ILE A 18 -7.35 25.58 -21.63
CA ILE A 18 -7.73 26.99 -21.47
C ILE A 18 -7.53 27.36 -20.00
N ASN A 19 -6.68 28.37 -19.74
CA ASN A 19 -6.52 29.01 -18.43
C ASN A 19 -7.86 29.58 -17.95
N SER A 20 -8.69 28.77 -17.30
CA SER A 20 -10.05 29.13 -16.92
C SER A 20 -10.27 29.16 -15.41
N LEU A 21 -9.35 29.77 -14.65
CA LEU A 21 -9.61 30.17 -13.27
C LEU A 21 -10.86 31.04 -13.12
N SER A 22 -11.27 31.75 -14.17
CA SER A 22 -12.49 32.58 -14.19
C SER A 22 -13.77 31.77 -14.52
N PHE A 23 -13.66 30.61 -15.13
CA PHE A 23 -14.81 29.79 -15.53
C PHE A 23 -15.31 28.83 -14.44
N VAL A 24 -14.38 28.35 -13.60
CA VAL A 24 -14.69 27.33 -12.56
C VAL A 24 -15.52 27.92 -11.41
N ASN A 25 -15.41 29.23 -11.15
CA ASN A 25 -16.13 29.87 -10.04
C ASN A 25 -17.65 29.95 -10.20
N ASN A 26 -18.22 29.62 -11.36
CA ASN A 26 -19.64 29.69 -11.63
C ASN A 26 -20.32 28.38 -12.04
N VAL A 27 -19.59 27.24 -11.96
CA VAL A 27 -20.12 25.94 -12.33
C VAL A 27 -20.45 25.14 -11.07
N THR A 28 -21.70 25.20 -10.66
CA THR A 28 -22.23 24.20 -9.71
C THR A 28 -22.50 22.91 -10.47
N VAL A 29 -21.68 21.89 -10.29
CA VAL A 29 -21.94 20.52 -10.76
C VAL A 29 -22.93 19.90 -9.76
N PRO A 30 -24.15 19.49 -10.18
CA PRO A 30 -25.07 18.79 -9.29
C PRO A 30 -24.47 17.50 -8.79
N SER A 31 -24.79 17.13 -7.56
CA SER A 31 -24.23 15.99 -6.82
C SER A 31 -24.45 14.60 -7.43
N ASP A 32 -25.27 14.48 -8.48
CA ASP A 32 -25.76 13.18 -8.97
C ASP A 32 -25.39 12.89 -10.43
N VAL A 33 -24.35 13.55 -10.94
CA VAL A 33 -24.04 13.56 -12.39
C VAL A 33 -23.74 12.17 -12.95
N LEU A 34 -22.92 11.38 -12.27
CA LEU A 34 -22.57 10.03 -12.77
C LEU A 34 -23.76 9.07 -12.68
N SER A 35 -24.52 9.14 -11.59
CA SER A 35 -25.71 8.32 -11.41
C SER A 35 -26.84 8.75 -12.36
N GLU A 36 -27.05 10.06 -12.55
CA GLU A 36 -28.07 10.54 -13.51
C GLU A 36 -27.71 10.22 -14.96
N LEU A 37 -26.46 10.34 -15.35
CA LEU A 37 -26.01 9.97 -16.68
C LEU A 37 -26.24 8.49 -17.00
N PHE A 38 -25.89 7.63 -16.06
CA PHE A 38 -26.11 6.20 -16.18
C PHE A 38 -27.61 5.87 -16.25
N LEU A 39 -28.41 6.52 -15.40
CA LEU A 39 -29.85 6.35 -15.38
C LEU A 39 -30.53 6.88 -16.64
N GLU A 40 -30.10 8.03 -17.17
CA GLU A 40 -30.73 8.65 -18.33
C GLU A 40 -30.47 7.87 -19.62
N GLU A 41 -29.22 7.35 -19.81
CA GLU A 41 -28.90 6.51 -20.97
C GLU A 41 -29.70 5.20 -20.97
N ILE A 42 -29.84 4.58 -19.80
CA ILE A 42 -30.65 3.35 -19.70
C ILE A 42 -32.15 3.63 -19.87
N ARG A 43 -32.65 4.79 -19.39
CA ARG A 43 -34.07 5.21 -19.62
C ARG A 43 -34.35 5.51 -21.09
N GLN A 44 -33.41 6.17 -21.78
CA GLN A 44 -33.62 6.54 -23.19
C GLN A 44 -33.48 5.35 -24.14
N ASN A 45 -32.68 4.35 -23.78
CA ASN A 45 -32.39 3.18 -24.60
C ASN A 45 -32.54 1.85 -23.84
N PRO A 46 -33.72 1.54 -23.28
CA PRO A 46 -33.91 0.33 -22.49
C PRO A 46 -33.64 -0.97 -23.27
N ASN A 47 -33.77 -0.92 -24.60
CA ASN A 47 -33.56 -2.06 -25.49
C ASN A 47 -32.11 -2.17 -25.98
N LYS A 48 -31.30 -1.11 -25.92
CA LYS A 48 -29.91 -1.09 -26.40
C LYS A 48 -28.93 -1.78 -25.43
N VAL A 49 -29.23 -1.69 -24.12
CA VAL A 49 -28.58 -2.51 -23.09
C VAL A 49 -28.99 -3.99 -23.23
N TYR A 50 -29.93 -4.27 -24.10
CA TYR A 50 -30.65 -5.53 -24.30
C TYR A 50 -30.40 -6.22 -25.65
N GLU A 51 -29.37 -5.81 -26.41
CA GLU A 51 -28.90 -6.74 -27.46
C GLU A 51 -28.09 -7.85 -26.76
N PRO A 52 -28.73 -9.01 -26.48
CA PRO A 52 -28.07 -10.08 -25.72
C PRO A 52 -26.79 -10.55 -26.38
N ASN A 53 -26.72 -10.45 -27.69
CA ASN A 53 -25.64 -11.00 -28.50
C ASN A 53 -24.30 -10.23 -28.38
N PHE A 54 -24.32 -8.95 -28.00
CA PHE A 54 -23.06 -8.18 -27.87
C PHE A 54 -22.33 -8.47 -26.56
N PHE A 55 -23.06 -8.63 -25.46
CA PHE A 55 -22.50 -8.88 -24.13
C PHE A 55 -22.23 -10.37 -23.87
N LEU A 56 -23.00 -11.26 -24.50
CA LEU A 56 -22.91 -12.71 -24.27
C LEU A 56 -21.68 -13.37 -24.89
N VAL A 57 -21.11 -12.78 -25.92
CA VAL A 57 -19.97 -13.40 -26.65
C VAL A 57 -18.65 -13.33 -25.88
N ASN A 58 -18.48 -12.38 -24.95
CA ASN A 58 -17.21 -12.13 -24.27
C ASN A 58 -17.20 -12.39 -22.76
N TYR A 59 -18.34 -12.57 -22.12
CA TYR A 59 -18.47 -12.73 -20.66
C TYR A 59 -19.46 -13.85 -20.38
N GLY A 60 -19.11 -14.79 -19.52
CA GLY A 60 -19.93 -15.97 -19.20
C GLY A 60 -21.42 -15.68 -19.13
N GLU A 61 -22.20 -16.34 -19.96
CA GLU A 61 -23.61 -16.02 -20.28
C GLU A 61 -24.51 -15.83 -19.04
N TYR A 62 -24.30 -16.66 -18.02
CA TYR A 62 -25.15 -16.72 -16.83
C TYR A 62 -24.96 -15.53 -15.87
N ASP A 63 -23.72 -15.11 -15.59
CA ASP A 63 -23.43 -14.04 -14.64
C ASP A 63 -23.72 -12.66 -15.24
N SER A 64 -23.50 -12.50 -16.53
CA SER A 64 -23.87 -11.26 -17.25
C SER A 64 -25.37 -11.01 -17.23
N GLN A 65 -26.18 -12.05 -17.39
CA GLN A 65 -27.65 -11.93 -17.33
C GLN A 65 -28.14 -11.53 -15.93
N LYS A 66 -27.55 -12.09 -14.87
CA LYS A 66 -27.89 -11.71 -13.50
C LYS A 66 -27.54 -10.27 -13.17
N CYS A 67 -26.36 -9.81 -13.59
CA CYS A 67 -25.95 -8.42 -13.43
C CYS A 67 -26.93 -7.45 -14.10
N LEU A 68 -27.21 -7.66 -15.39
CA LEU A 68 -28.10 -6.81 -16.17
C LEU A 68 -29.54 -6.83 -15.61
N PHE A 69 -30.02 -7.98 -15.18
CA PHE A 69 -31.29 -8.11 -14.50
C PHE A 69 -31.36 -7.29 -13.21
N SER A 70 -30.32 -7.43 -12.36
CA SER A 70 -30.24 -6.69 -11.09
C SER A 70 -30.20 -5.18 -11.32
N LEU A 71 -29.37 -4.70 -12.26
CA LEU A 71 -29.29 -3.28 -12.62
C LEU A 71 -30.65 -2.76 -13.12
N ARG A 72 -31.31 -3.51 -14.01
CA ARG A 72 -32.64 -3.13 -14.54
C ARG A 72 -33.67 -3.00 -13.43
N GLU A 73 -33.75 -3.96 -12.52
CA GLU A 73 -34.73 -3.93 -11.43
C GLU A 73 -34.47 -2.76 -10.45
N ILE A 74 -33.20 -2.42 -10.20
CA ILE A 74 -32.83 -1.26 -9.39
C ILE A 74 -33.28 0.04 -10.09
N ILE A 75 -32.91 0.21 -11.36
CA ILE A 75 -33.22 1.43 -12.14
C ILE A 75 -34.72 1.63 -12.32
N LYS A 76 -35.45 0.54 -12.58
CA LYS A 76 -36.93 0.60 -12.74
C LYS A 76 -37.65 1.12 -11.48
N ARG A 77 -37.06 0.89 -10.30
CA ARG A 77 -37.65 1.28 -9.01
C ARG A 77 -37.12 2.63 -8.49
N TYR A 78 -36.13 3.20 -9.12
CA TYR A 78 -35.64 4.54 -8.72
C TYR A 78 -36.71 5.60 -9.03
N PRO A 79 -36.98 6.58 -8.12
CA PRO A 79 -36.33 6.91 -6.87
C PRO A 79 -37.02 6.35 -5.59
N SER A 80 -37.51 5.15 -5.59
CA SER A 80 -38.14 4.58 -4.37
C SER A 80 -37.15 4.51 -3.19
N HIS A 81 -37.65 4.58 -1.97
CA HIS A 81 -36.84 4.45 -0.74
C HIS A 81 -36.09 3.12 -0.66
N GLU A 82 -36.53 2.09 -1.36
CA GLU A 82 -35.92 0.77 -1.36
C GLU A 82 -34.59 0.74 -2.13
N VAL A 83 -34.43 1.61 -3.12
CA VAL A 83 -33.23 1.66 -3.99
C VAL A 83 -32.47 2.99 -3.93
N ALA A 84 -33.05 4.04 -3.35
CA ALA A 84 -32.42 5.33 -3.24
C ALA A 84 -31.03 5.27 -2.56
N PRO A 85 -30.80 4.50 -1.47
CA PRO A 85 -29.49 4.40 -0.83
C PRO A 85 -28.40 3.82 -1.74
N PHE A 86 -28.76 3.04 -2.76
CA PHE A 86 -27.83 2.49 -3.74
C PHE A 86 -27.13 3.61 -4.54
N PHE A 87 -27.92 4.56 -5.08
CA PHE A 87 -27.35 5.69 -5.83
C PHE A 87 -26.80 6.79 -4.94
N ASP A 88 -27.41 6.98 -3.75
CA ASP A 88 -26.93 7.96 -2.76
C ASP A 88 -25.51 7.62 -2.22
N SER A 89 -25.15 6.35 -2.27
CA SER A 89 -23.80 5.91 -1.89
C SER A 89 -22.70 6.17 -2.94
N TRP A 90 -23.08 6.56 -4.16
CA TRP A 90 -22.12 6.84 -5.22
C TRP A 90 -21.35 8.14 -4.93
N GLY A 91 -20.07 8.13 -5.23
CA GLY A 91 -19.28 9.35 -5.31
C GLY A 91 -19.64 10.16 -6.56
N ASN A 92 -19.20 11.39 -6.56
CA ASN A 92 -19.38 12.32 -7.66
C ASN A 92 -18.05 12.64 -8.33
N VAL A 93 -18.10 13.44 -9.39
CA VAL A 93 -16.88 14.08 -9.89
C VAL A 93 -16.32 14.94 -8.78
N PRO A 94 -15.10 14.68 -8.28
CA PRO A 94 -14.59 15.32 -7.08
C PRO A 94 -14.50 16.84 -7.22
N ALA A 95 -14.86 17.56 -6.17
CA ALA A 95 -14.58 18.98 -6.09
C ALA A 95 -13.07 19.19 -5.99
N GLY A 96 -12.55 20.22 -6.64
CA GLY A 96 -11.12 20.56 -6.58
C GLY A 96 -10.24 19.78 -7.56
N ILE A 97 -10.79 19.29 -8.69
CA ILE A 97 -9.97 18.70 -9.76
C ILE A 97 -8.87 19.65 -10.23
N SER A 98 -9.15 20.95 -10.29
CA SER A 98 -8.17 21.95 -10.67
C SER A 98 -7.02 22.10 -9.67
N THR A 99 -7.20 21.69 -8.42
CA THR A 99 -6.16 21.61 -7.39
C THR A 99 -5.57 20.22 -7.25
N GLY A 100 -6.06 19.27 -8.07
CA GLY A 100 -5.54 17.90 -8.14
C GLY A 100 -6.26 16.89 -7.24
N ASN A 101 -7.50 17.16 -6.85
CA ASN A 101 -8.31 16.13 -6.19
C ASN A 101 -8.71 15.06 -7.20
N GLU A 102 -8.23 13.85 -6.98
CA GLU A 102 -8.44 12.69 -7.86
C GLU A 102 -9.47 11.69 -7.33
N TYR A 103 -9.99 11.89 -6.14
CA TYR A 103 -10.85 10.91 -5.47
C TYR A 103 -12.14 11.52 -4.97
N ASP A 104 -13.25 10.85 -5.26
CA ASP A 104 -14.48 10.91 -4.48
C ASP A 104 -14.91 9.49 -4.12
N LEU A 105 -14.78 9.16 -2.85
CA LEU A 105 -15.03 7.81 -2.35
C LEU A 105 -16.51 7.48 -2.18
N GLY A 106 -17.40 8.47 -2.27
CA GLY A 106 -18.81 8.26 -1.94
C GLY A 106 -19.01 7.71 -0.52
N ASN A 107 -20.05 6.93 -0.31
CA ASN A 107 -20.34 6.30 0.97
C ASN A 107 -20.17 4.78 0.90
N TYR A 108 -18.93 4.32 1.13
CA TYR A 108 -18.55 2.91 1.13
C TYR A 108 -19.41 2.06 2.09
N ASP A 109 -19.57 2.53 3.34
CA ASP A 109 -20.30 1.78 4.36
C ASP A 109 -21.77 1.60 4.01
N GLN A 110 -22.39 2.62 3.42
CA GLN A 110 -23.76 2.54 2.95
C GLN A 110 -23.89 1.52 1.82
N CYS A 111 -22.95 1.49 0.88
CA CYS A 111 -22.95 0.53 -0.21
C CYS A 111 -22.86 -0.91 0.27
N VAL A 112 -21.84 -1.26 1.08
CA VAL A 112 -21.55 -2.66 1.44
C VAL A 112 -22.48 -3.21 2.52
N LYS A 113 -23.07 -2.35 3.35
CA LYS A 113 -23.99 -2.76 4.42
C LYS A 113 -25.45 -2.83 3.98
N PHE A 114 -25.76 -2.15 2.89
CA PHE A 114 -27.12 -2.10 2.35
C PHE A 114 -27.39 -3.31 1.46
N SER A 115 -28.58 -3.90 1.57
CA SER A 115 -29.07 -4.95 0.67
C SER A 115 -30.45 -4.56 0.17
N ILE A 116 -30.69 -4.73 -1.13
CA ILE A 116 -31.99 -4.44 -1.73
C ILE A 116 -32.82 -5.71 -1.63
N SER A 117 -33.81 -5.69 -0.74
CA SER A 117 -34.80 -6.78 -0.61
C SER A 117 -36.01 -6.45 -1.44
N LEU A 118 -36.20 -7.15 -2.55
CA LEU A 118 -37.32 -6.95 -3.44
C LEU A 118 -38.35 -8.04 -3.20
N LYS A 119 -39.58 -7.66 -2.80
CA LYS A 119 -40.66 -8.57 -2.47
C LYS A 119 -41.03 -9.54 -3.60
N ASP A 120 -40.73 -9.16 -4.84
CA ASP A 120 -41.07 -9.92 -6.04
C ASP A 120 -39.90 -10.83 -6.53
N LEU A 121 -38.79 -10.83 -5.85
CA LEU A 121 -37.61 -11.62 -6.21
C LEU A 121 -37.28 -12.67 -5.13
N ALA A 122 -36.88 -13.84 -5.56
CA ALA A 122 -36.53 -14.96 -4.69
C ALA A 122 -35.18 -14.77 -3.94
N GLY A 123 -34.79 -13.53 -3.65
CA GLY A 123 -33.59 -13.23 -2.90
C GLY A 123 -33.18 -11.76 -2.92
N ASP A 124 -32.34 -11.37 -1.99
CA ASP A 124 -31.81 -10.02 -1.88
C ASP A 124 -30.72 -9.75 -2.92
N ILE A 125 -30.76 -8.57 -3.55
CA ILE A 125 -29.65 -8.10 -4.38
C ILE A 125 -28.57 -7.55 -3.45
N LYS A 126 -27.44 -8.27 -3.36
CA LYS A 126 -26.25 -7.80 -2.65
C LYS A 126 -25.46 -6.83 -3.50
N GLN A 127 -24.86 -5.84 -2.86
CA GLN A 127 -24.03 -4.86 -3.51
C GLN A 127 -22.55 -5.15 -3.29
N GLN A 128 -21.73 -4.55 -4.14
CA GLN A 128 -20.31 -4.39 -3.98
C GLN A 128 -19.94 -2.94 -4.32
N TYR A 129 -18.87 -2.49 -3.71
CA TYR A 129 -18.30 -1.18 -3.97
C TYR A 129 -17.13 -1.34 -4.94
N CYS A 130 -17.12 -0.50 -5.98
CA CYS A 130 -16.05 -0.47 -6.99
C CYS A 130 -15.54 0.95 -7.21
N PHE A 131 -14.36 1.09 -7.82
CA PHE A 131 -13.90 2.36 -8.39
C PHE A 131 -14.19 2.42 -9.89
N ALA A 132 -14.83 3.50 -10.32
CA ALA A 132 -14.84 3.94 -11.71
C ALA A 132 -13.69 4.92 -11.91
N SER A 133 -12.70 4.53 -12.72
CA SER A 133 -11.50 5.30 -13.00
C SER A 133 -11.62 5.98 -14.37
N LEU A 134 -11.55 7.31 -14.37
CA LEU A 134 -11.67 8.15 -15.55
C LEU A 134 -10.32 8.79 -15.84
N PRO A 135 -9.60 8.41 -16.90
CA PRO A 135 -8.34 9.05 -17.26
C PRO A 135 -8.59 10.48 -17.74
N ILE A 136 -7.87 11.41 -17.16
CA ILE A 136 -7.83 12.81 -17.58
C ILE A 136 -6.59 13.00 -18.43
N LYS A 137 -6.77 13.43 -19.67
CA LYS A 137 -5.65 13.79 -20.52
C LYS A 137 -5.12 15.16 -20.12
N LYS A 138 -4.03 15.19 -19.39
CA LYS A 138 -3.34 16.44 -19.04
C LYS A 138 -2.36 16.76 -20.17
N GLU A 139 -2.75 17.65 -21.11
CA GLU A 139 -1.81 18.29 -22.03
C GLU A 139 -1.32 19.59 -21.37
N ILE A 140 -0.20 19.54 -20.66
CA ILE A 140 0.51 20.73 -20.23
C ILE A 140 1.58 21.01 -21.30
N PRO A 141 1.45 22.10 -22.09
CA PRO A 141 2.49 22.44 -23.05
C PRO A 141 3.77 22.87 -22.31
N GLY A 142 4.87 22.17 -22.53
CA GLY A 142 6.20 22.60 -22.15
C GLY A 142 6.82 21.94 -20.93
N GLU A 143 6.17 21.02 -20.26
CA GLU A 143 6.74 20.31 -19.13
C GLU A 143 7.26 18.94 -19.56
N SER A 144 8.58 18.75 -19.52
CA SER A 144 9.21 17.45 -19.68
C SER A 144 8.78 16.57 -18.52
N THR A 145 8.05 15.50 -18.84
CA THR A 145 7.49 14.52 -17.89
C THR A 145 8.60 13.73 -17.18
N VAL A 146 9.20 14.33 -16.18
CA VAL A 146 9.90 13.58 -15.13
C VAL A 146 9.12 13.82 -13.84
N SER A 147 7.87 13.37 -13.80
CA SER A 147 7.16 13.28 -12.54
C SER A 147 7.38 11.88 -11.99
N PHE A 148 8.06 11.79 -10.89
CA PHE A 148 8.23 10.56 -10.09
C PHE A 148 6.87 10.00 -9.63
N TRP A 149 5.82 10.83 -9.71
CA TRP A 149 4.44 10.55 -9.34
C TRP A 149 3.52 11.09 -10.42
N ASN A 150 2.75 10.22 -11.07
CA ASN A 150 1.75 10.59 -12.09
C ASN A 150 0.47 11.12 -11.41
N PHE A 151 0.56 12.24 -10.70
CA PHE A 151 -0.62 12.90 -10.15
C PHE A 151 -1.42 13.59 -11.24
N GLY A 152 -2.75 13.48 -11.18
CA GLY A 152 -3.66 14.20 -12.07
C GLY A 152 -3.97 13.48 -13.39
N GLU A 153 -3.67 12.19 -13.51
CA GLU A 153 -3.96 11.44 -14.73
C GLU A 153 -5.30 10.70 -14.70
N VAL A 154 -5.82 10.39 -13.50
CA VAL A 154 -7.03 9.57 -13.34
C VAL A 154 -7.88 10.09 -12.19
N ILE A 155 -9.16 10.32 -12.46
CA ILE A 155 -10.16 10.53 -11.40
C ILE A 155 -10.76 9.19 -11.02
N ASN A 156 -10.81 8.90 -9.72
CA ASN A 156 -11.40 7.69 -9.16
C ASN A 156 -12.68 8.04 -8.40
N VAL A 157 -13.78 7.48 -8.83
CA VAL A 157 -15.09 7.69 -8.22
C VAL A 157 -15.60 6.38 -7.66
N GLY A 158 -15.97 6.39 -6.38
CA GLY A 158 -16.59 5.25 -5.74
C GLY A 158 -18.01 5.02 -6.24
N ILE A 159 -18.30 3.82 -6.69
CA ILE A 159 -19.64 3.44 -7.18
C ILE A 159 -20.13 2.18 -6.48
N CYS A 160 -21.42 2.13 -6.21
CA CYS A 160 -22.11 0.96 -5.70
C CYS A 160 -22.77 0.20 -6.84
N VAL A 161 -22.49 -1.08 -6.96
CA VAL A 161 -22.99 -1.92 -8.05
C VAL A 161 -23.47 -3.27 -7.52
N PRO A 162 -24.34 -4.00 -8.22
CA PRO A 162 -24.72 -5.35 -7.79
C PRO A 162 -23.50 -6.27 -7.74
N ALA A 163 -23.40 -7.10 -6.72
CA ALA A 163 -22.29 -8.04 -6.53
C ALA A 163 -22.20 -9.12 -7.64
N THR A 164 -23.24 -9.26 -8.46
CA THR A 164 -23.26 -10.14 -9.64
C THR A 164 -22.58 -9.52 -10.86
N CYS A 165 -22.17 -8.24 -10.79
CA CYS A 165 -21.57 -7.54 -11.91
C CYS A 165 -20.04 -7.64 -11.85
N SER A 166 -19.40 -8.20 -12.89
CA SER A 166 -17.95 -8.20 -12.99
C SER A 166 -17.40 -6.81 -13.37
N PRO A 167 -16.17 -6.46 -12.97
CA PRO A 167 -15.53 -5.20 -13.34
C PRO A 167 -15.44 -5.00 -14.86
N GLU A 168 -15.18 -6.07 -15.61
CA GLU A 168 -15.04 -6.07 -17.06
C GLU A 168 -16.38 -5.74 -17.75
N LEU A 169 -17.47 -6.38 -17.27
CA LEU A 169 -18.81 -6.13 -17.78
C LEU A 169 -19.23 -4.68 -17.49
N LEU A 170 -19.01 -4.18 -16.28
CA LEU A 170 -19.28 -2.80 -15.90
C LEU A 170 -18.49 -1.82 -16.77
N THR A 171 -17.21 -2.08 -16.97
CA THR A 171 -16.36 -1.29 -17.87
C THR A 171 -16.94 -1.21 -19.27
N SER A 172 -17.46 -2.31 -19.79
CA SER A 172 -18.06 -2.37 -21.13
C SER A 172 -19.37 -1.59 -21.19
N ILE A 173 -20.22 -1.72 -20.17
CA ILE A 173 -21.48 -0.96 -20.04
C ILE A 173 -21.19 0.55 -20.03
N PHE A 174 -20.24 1.00 -19.18
CA PHE A 174 -19.90 2.42 -19.11
C PHE A 174 -19.28 2.96 -20.41
N LYS A 175 -18.41 2.19 -21.06
CA LYS A 175 -17.84 2.57 -22.37
C LYS A 175 -18.90 2.71 -23.45
N GLU A 176 -19.86 1.81 -23.49
CA GLU A 176 -20.91 1.86 -24.51
C GLU A 176 -21.86 3.03 -24.27
N SER A 177 -22.33 3.22 -23.03
CA SER A 177 -23.23 4.33 -22.68
C SER A 177 -22.58 5.71 -22.89
N THR A 178 -21.27 5.83 -22.80
CA THR A 178 -20.58 7.11 -22.98
C THR A 178 -20.17 7.43 -24.43
N LYS A 179 -20.20 6.44 -25.35
CA LYS A 179 -19.88 6.67 -26.75
C LYS A 179 -20.82 7.66 -27.43
N THR A 180 -22.11 7.55 -27.11
CA THR A 180 -23.17 8.37 -27.74
C THR A 180 -23.26 9.76 -27.16
N SER A 181 -22.98 9.91 -25.87
CA SER A 181 -23.27 11.14 -25.13
C SER A 181 -22.09 12.12 -25.04
N TYR A 182 -20.83 11.65 -25.13
CA TYR A 182 -19.62 12.43 -24.80
C TYR A 182 -18.51 12.37 -25.85
N GLY A 183 -18.81 12.04 -27.09
CA GLY A 183 -17.85 12.12 -28.19
C GLY A 183 -16.56 11.32 -27.97
N GLY A 184 -16.60 10.25 -27.16
CA GLY A 184 -15.46 9.39 -26.91
C GLY A 184 -14.50 9.84 -25.78
N ALA A 185 -14.73 10.99 -25.15
CA ALA A 185 -13.89 11.46 -24.05
C ALA A 185 -13.84 10.47 -22.87
N LEU A 186 -14.95 9.79 -22.58
CA LEU A 186 -15.07 8.78 -21.55
C LEU A 186 -14.85 7.34 -22.04
N SER A 187 -14.41 7.15 -23.27
CA SER A 187 -14.15 5.82 -23.85
C SER A 187 -13.05 5.02 -23.11
N LYS A 188 -12.24 5.70 -22.30
CA LYS A 188 -11.16 5.11 -21.51
C LYS A 188 -11.55 4.81 -20.06
N ILE A 189 -12.83 4.98 -19.71
CA ILE A 189 -13.30 4.61 -18.37
C ILE A 189 -13.01 3.14 -18.09
N SER A 190 -12.57 2.83 -16.88
CA SER A 190 -12.40 1.47 -16.38
C SER A 190 -13.02 1.32 -14.99
N VAL A 191 -13.59 0.17 -14.71
CA VAL A 191 -14.09 -0.19 -13.39
C VAL A 191 -13.17 -1.26 -12.81
N GLY A 192 -12.81 -1.11 -11.55
CA GLY A 192 -11.92 -2.04 -10.86
C GLY A 192 -11.99 -1.90 -9.34
N HIS A 193 -11.11 -2.62 -8.66
CA HIS A 193 -11.02 -2.61 -7.19
C HIS A 193 -12.37 -2.82 -6.51
N CYS A 194 -13.12 -3.85 -6.95
CA CYS A 194 -14.43 -4.16 -6.42
C CYS A 194 -14.33 -4.98 -5.13
N THR A 195 -15.09 -4.58 -4.10
CA THR A 195 -15.16 -5.28 -2.81
C THR A 195 -16.60 -5.35 -2.29
N ASP A 196 -16.98 -6.50 -1.75
CA ASP A 196 -18.28 -6.68 -1.10
C ASP A 196 -18.24 -6.36 0.41
N GLY A 197 -17.15 -5.74 0.87
CA GLY A 197 -16.95 -5.38 2.26
C GLY A 197 -16.64 -6.55 3.20
N LYS A 198 -16.64 -7.79 2.70
CA LYS A 198 -16.29 -8.94 3.51
C LYS A 198 -14.79 -9.13 3.61
N ASN A 199 -14.38 -9.64 4.75
CA ASN A 199 -13.00 -10.11 4.88
C ASN A 199 -12.82 -11.39 4.07
N THR A 200 -11.84 -11.40 3.19
CA THR A 200 -11.41 -12.63 2.51
C THR A 200 -10.90 -13.62 3.56
N PRO A 201 -11.25 -14.92 3.45
CA PRO A 201 -10.75 -15.91 4.39
C PRO A 201 -9.21 -15.94 4.35
N LEU A 202 -8.61 -16.18 5.52
CA LEU A 202 -7.17 -16.28 5.63
C LEU A 202 -6.65 -17.51 4.86
N THR A 203 -5.54 -17.35 4.19
CA THR A 203 -4.83 -18.45 3.53
C THR A 203 -4.12 -19.36 4.56
N GLY A 204 -3.73 -20.56 4.16
CA GLY A 204 -2.99 -21.47 5.03
C GLY A 204 -1.68 -20.86 5.55
N ASP A 205 -0.96 -20.13 4.71
CA ASP A 205 0.30 -19.45 5.07
C ASP A 205 0.07 -18.35 6.10
N GLU A 206 -1.01 -17.58 5.96
CA GLU A 206 -1.40 -16.54 6.93
C GLU A 206 -1.75 -17.14 8.29
N ILE A 207 -2.52 -18.22 8.29
CA ILE A 207 -2.89 -18.94 9.52
C ILE A 207 -1.63 -19.51 10.19
N ALA A 208 -0.71 -20.10 9.42
CA ALA A 208 0.55 -20.60 9.95
C ALA A 208 1.39 -19.49 10.58
N GLY A 209 1.53 -18.35 9.88
CA GLY A 209 2.25 -17.19 10.38
C GLY A 209 1.64 -16.62 11.67
N LEU A 210 0.32 -16.40 11.70
CA LEU A 210 -0.39 -15.94 12.89
C LEU A 210 -0.28 -16.93 14.06
N SER A 211 -0.28 -18.24 13.76
CA SER A 211 -0.10 -19.28 14.79
C SER A 211 1.28 -19.19 15.43
N VAL A 212 2.34 -18.97 14.64
CA VAL A 212 3.70 -18.76 15.17
C VAL A 212 3.75 -17.51 16.06
N LEU A 213 3.18 -16.40 15.61
CA LEU A 213 3.10 -15.18 16.44
C LEU A 213 2.30 -15.42 17.71
N GLY A 214 1.18 -16.15 17.64
CA GLY A 214 0.36 -16.54 18.78
C GLY A 214 1.14 -17.36 19.81
N VAL A 215 1.92 -18.35 19.35
CA VAL A 215 2.81 -19.15 20.22
C VAL A 215 3.87 -18.27 20.88
N LEU A 216 4.54 -17.39 20.13
CA LEU A 216 5.56 -16.50 20.68
C LEU A 216 4.95 -15.54 21.70
N THR A 217 3.78 -14.97 21.44
CA THR A 217 3.05 -14.12 22.38
C THR A 217 2.65 -14.89 23.64
N GLY A 218 2.16 -16.12 23.49
CA GLY A 218 1.86 -17.02 24.60
C GLY A 218 3.09 -17.29 25.48
N LEU A 219 4.25 -17.58 24.86
CA LEU A 219 5.51 -17.75 25.59
C LEU A 219 5.93 -16.48 26.33
N MET A 220 5.75 -15.30 25.72
CA MET A 220 6.02 -14.02 26.39
C MET A 220 5.13 -13.80 27.61
N ILE A 221 3.83 -14.09 27.49
CA ILE A 221 2.88 -13.98 28.60
C ILE A 221 3.24 -14.94 29.72
N LEU A 222 3.46 -16.22 29.40
CA LEU A 222 3.80 -17.25 30.37
C LEU A 222 5.14 -16.96 31.09
N SER A 223 6.16 -16.53 30.34
CA SER A 223 7.47 -16.16 30.88
C SER A 223 7.38 -14.94 31.80
N SER A 224 6.56 -13.94 31.42
CA SER A 224 6.34 -12.74 32.24
C SER A 224 5.54 -13.05 33.52
N ALA A 225 4.52 -13.89 33.41
CA ALA A 225 3.75 -14.37 34.59
C ALA A 225 4.65 -15.18 35.53
N TYR A 226 5.55 -16.01 34.98
CA TYR A 226 6.55 -16.74 35.78
C TYR A 226 7.50 -15.79 36.49
N GLU A 227 7.99 -14.72 35.87
CA GLU A 227 8.84 -13.72 36.52
C GLU A 227 8.09 -13.07 37.71
N LEU A 228 6.85 -12.62 37.49
CA LEU A 228 6.02 -12.07 38.59
C LEU A 228 5.80 -13.06 39.75
N TYR A 229 5.57 -14.34 39.42
CA TYR A 229 5.45 -15.38 40.43
C TYR A 229 6.73 -15.57 41.23
N VAL A 230 7.88 -15.62 40.57
CA VAL A 230 9.20 -15.78 41.23
C VAL A 230 9.54 -14.57 42.10
N ASP A 231 9.27 -13.35 41.59
CA ASP A 231 9.50 -12.10 42.34
C ASP A 231 8.58 -12.04 43.59
N TYR A 232 7.29 -12.42 43.46
CA TYR A 232 6.35 -12.40 44.58
C TYR A 232 6.74 -13.40 45.69
N TYR A 233 7.14 -14.62 45.30
CA TYR A 233 7.54 -15.67 46.26
C TYR A 233 9.03 -15.66 46.58
N GLN A 234 9.80 -14.71 46.12
CA GLN A 234 11.27 -14.57 46.32
C GLN A 234 12.06 -15.86 46.03
N LYS A 235 11.65 -16.60 45.00
CA LYS A 235 12.30 -17.84 44.56
C LYS A 235 13.49 -17.56 43.64
N LYS A 236 14.40 -18.53 43.52
CA LYS A 236 15.47 -18.43 42.52
C LYS A 236 14.89 -18.59 41.10
N PRO A 237 15.12 -17.64 40.21
CA PRO A 237 14.60 -17.70 38.87
C PRO A 237 15.34 -18.74 38.01
N ASN A 238 14.61 -19.44 37.15
CA ASN A 238 15.20 -20.23 36.07
C ASN A 238 15.43 -19.33 34.84
N THR A 239 16.66 -19.20 34.41
CA THR A 239 17.06 -18.31 33.30
C THR A 239 16.40 -18.67 31.97
N VAL A 240 16.12 -19.96 31.72
CA VAL A 240 15.45 -20.41 30.51
C VAL A 240 14.00 -19.96 30.48
N LEU A 241 13.30 -20.06 31.61
CA LEU A 241 11.90 -19.62 31.73
C LEU A 241 11.75 -18.10 31.68
N LEU A 242 12.82 -17.34 31.96
CA LEU A 242 12.84 -15.88 31.84
C LEU A 242 13.22 -15.39 30.44
N ALA A 243 13.59 -16.29 29.51
CA ALA A 243 14.12 -15.90 28.22
C ALA A 243 13.15 -15.00 27.41
N PHE A 244 11.85 -15.24 27.53
CA PHE A 244 10.80 -14.49 26.86
C PHE A 244 10.13 -13.45 27.74
N SER A 245 10.53 -13.24 28.98
CA SER A 245 9.89 -12.27 29.86
C SER A 245 10.06 -10.84 29.37
N VAL A 246 8.93 -10.13 29.28
CA VAL A 246 8.87 -8.71 28.90
C VAL A 246 9.59 -7.83 29.93
N PHE A 247 9.49 -8.16 31.22
CA PHE A 247 10.12 -7.37 32.30
C PHE A 247 11.64 -7.49 32.27
N THR A 248 12.17 -8.72 32.24
CA THR A 248 13.63 -8.95 32.15
C THR A 248 14.22 -8.37 30.86
N ASN A 249 13.57 -8.60 29.72
CA ASN A 249 14.07 -8.10 28.43
C ASN A 249 13.87 -6.59 28.29
N GLY A 250 12.78 -6.04 28.79
CA GLY A 250 12.52 -4.60 28.85
C GLY A 250 13.56 -3.87 29.72
N LYS A 251 13.86 -4.37 30.92
CA LYS A 251 14.91 -3.83 31.78
C LYS A 251 16.28 -3.80 31.06
N ARG A 252 16.58 -4.84 30.27
CA ARG A 252 17.84 -4.89 29.46
C ARG A 252 17.82 -3.92 28.28
N LEU A 253 16.69 -3.80 27.61
CA LEU A 253 16.55 -2.93 26.44
C LEU A 253 16.64 -1.44 26.81
N PHE A 254 16.00 -1.06 27.93
CA PHE A 254 15.99 0.33 28.41
C PHE A 254 17.11 0.63 29.42
N ALA A 255 18.06 -0.29 29.62
CA ALA A 255 19.17 -0.07 30.52
C ALA A 255 20.09 1.03 30.01
N ILE A 256 20.22 2.10 30.79
CA ILE A 256 21.18 3.18 30.51
C ILE A 256 22.52 2.77 31.11
N SER A 257 23.52 2.47 30.27
CA SER A 257 24.85 2.17 30.71
C SER A 257 25.62 3.45 31.04
N THR A 258 25.95 3.64 32.30
CA THR A 258 26.80 4.77 32.74
C THR A 258 28.32 4.46 32.56
N LYS A 259 28.68 3.19 32.34
CA LYS A 259 30.06 2.76 32.16
C LYS A 259 30.39 2.75 30.66
N ARG A 260 31.28 3.62 30.23
CA ARG A 260 31.87 3.60 28.88
C ARG A 260 32.60 2.28 28.63
N SER A 261 32.14 1.51 27.65
CA SER A 261 32.90 0.36 27.18
C SER A 261 34.06 0.83 26.31
N ARG A 262 35.28 0.32 26.56
CA ARG A 262 36.44 0.58 25.69
C ARG A 262 36.23 0.13 24.23
N ASN A 263 35.20 -0.64 23.97
CA ASN A 263 34.89 -1.25 22.68
C ASN A 263 33.65 -0.62 22.00
N SER A 264 33.05 0.43 22.56
CA SER A 264 31.91 1.13 21.95
C SER A 264 32.37 2.46 21.35
N ILE A 265 31.84 2.76 20.17
CA ILE A 265 31.96 4.07 19.52
C ILE A 265 30.60 4.76 19.71
N ASP A 266 30.48 5.49 20.82
CA ASP A 266 29.16 6.00 21.29
C ASP A 266 28.49 6.96 20.31
N CYS A 267 29.25 7.75 19.54
CA CYS A 267 28.72 8.66 18.54
C CYS A 267 27.92 7.95 17.43
N LEU A 268 28.29 6.69 17.09
CA LEU A 268 27.56 5.91 16.08
C LEU A 268 26.13 5.57 16.53
N THR A 269 25.93 5.44 17.84
CA THR A 269 24.57 5.20 18.38
C THR A 269 23.68 6.43 18.20
N GLY A 270 24.22 7.62 18.47
CA GLY A 270 23.50 8.88 18.24
C GLY A 270 23.16 9.10 16.76
N LEU A 271 24.12 8.84 15.87
CA LEU A 271 23.89 8.93 14.42
C LEU A 271 22.79 7.96 13.94
N ARG A 272 22.78 6.73 14.46
CA ARG A 272 21.70 5.76 14.14
C ARG A 272 20.32 6.27 14.56
N VAL A 273 20.21 6.83 15.76
CA VAL A 273 18.92 7.37 16.24
C VAL A 273 18.43 8.50 15.34
N LEU A 274 19.31 9.46 15.03
CA LEU A 274 18.96 10.59 14.14
C LEU A 274 18.57 10.09 12.74
N SER A 275 19.34 9.18 12.16
CA SER A 275 19.03 8.59 10.85
C SER A 275 17.72 7.79 10.87
N THR A 276 17.41 7.07 11.95
CA THR A 276 16.14 6.36 12.10
C THR A 276 14.96 7.33 12.14
N ILE A 277 15.04 8.39 12.92
CA ILE A 277 13.99 9.42 13.00
C ILE A 277 13.81 10.08 11.62
N TRP A 278 14.89 10.35 10.92
CA TRP A 278 14.84 10.96 9.59
C TRP A 278 14.15 10.06 8.58
N ILE A 279 14.50 8.77 8.50
CA ILE A 279 13.85 7.84 7.56
C ILE A 279 12.39 7.56 7.94
N MET A 280 12.05 7.50 9.24
CA MET A 280 10.67 7.36 9.68
C MET A 280 9.82 8.56 9.24
N ASN A 281 10.36 9.78 9.36
CA ASN A 281 9.70 10.98 8.88
C ASN A 281 9.45 10.94 7.37
N HIS A 282 10.44 10.53 6.57
CA HIS A 282 10.30 10.33 5.13
C HIS A 282 9.16 9.37 4.79
N HIS A 283 9.15 8.18 5.39
CA HIS A 283 8.11 7.18 5.13
C HIS A 283 6.72 7.63 5.59
N SER A 284 6.62 8.43 6.65
CA SER A 284 5.35 9.00 7.07
C SER A 284 4.75 9.91 5.99
N TYR A 285 5.57 10.74 5.35
CA TYR A 285 5.10 11.59 4.25
C TYR A 285 4.81 10.80 2.97
N THR A 286 5.68 9.87 2.58
CA THR A 286 5.49 9.09 1.36
C THR A 286 4.26 8.19 1.42
N ASN A 287 3.92 7.66 2.59
CA ASN A 287 2.71 6.86 2.77
C ASN A 287 1.43 7.69 2.61
N ILE A 288 1.43 8.98 3.00
CA ILE A 288 0.29 9.88 2.79
C ILE A 288 0.03 10.06 1.28
N PHE A 289 1.07 10.15 0.47
CA PHE A 289 0.93 10.32 -0.98
C PHE A 289 0.39 9.09 -1.71
N GLY A 290 0.41 7.92 -1.09
CA GLY A 290 -0.23 6.70 -1.61
C GLY A 290 -1.76 6.67 -1.43
N GLY A 291 -2.34 7.64 -0.71
CA GLY A 291 -3.77 7.76 -0.46
C GLY A 291 -4.44 8.92 -1.22
N PRO A 292 -5.75 9.12 -1.02
CA PRO A 292 -6.47 10.23 -1.61
C PRO A 292 -6.00 11.56 -1.00
N VAL A 293 -5.41 12.41 -1.83
CA VAL A 293 -4.96 13.76 -1.49
C VAL A 293 -5.77 14.78 -2.27
N LEU A 294 -6.28 15.82 -1.59
CA LEU A 294 -7.20 16.81 -2.19
C LEU A 294 -6.50 17.86 -3.07
N ASN A 295 -5.20 18.07 -2.88
CA ASN A 295 -4.45 19.17 -3.49
C ASN A 295 -3.09 18.70 -4.06
N THR A 296 -3.11 17.65 -4.88
CA THR A 296 -1.89 17.07 -5.47
C THR A 296 -1.10 18.05 -6.32
N MET A 297 -1.74 19.10 -6.87
CA MET A 297 -1.06 20.16 -7.63
C MET A 297 -0.15 21.01 -6.76
N ASP A 298 -0.54 21.27 -5.50
CA ASP A 298 0.29 22.02 -4.55
C ASP A 298 1.50 21.18 -4.12
N LEU A 299 1.36 19.84 -4.10
CA LEU A 299 2.46 18.93 -3.81
C LEU A 299 3.60 19.07 -4.82
N SER A 300 3.28 19.25 -6.10
CA SER A 300 4.29 19.45 -7.15
C SER A 300 5.17 20.69 -6.84
N ALA A 301 4.57 21.81 -6.47
CA ALA A 301 5.32 22.99 -6.07
C ALA A 301 6.12 22.78 -4.78
N TRP A 302 5.53 22.08 -3.82
CA TRP A 302 6.17 21.79 -2.54
C TRP A 302 7.37 20.85 -2.67
N PHE A 303 7.32 19.86 -3.56
CA PHE A 303 8.44 18.94 -3.83
C PHE A 303 9.73 19.67 -4.29
N TYR A 304 9.60 20.83 -4.92
CA TYR A 304 10.72 21.65 -5.33
C TYR A 304 11.09 22.74 -4.31
N SER A 305 10.37 22.79 -3.17
CA SER A 305 10.66 23.76 -2.11
C SER A 305 11.82 23.27 -1.23
N TRP A 306 12.51 24.24 -0.61
CA TRP A 306 13.62 23.92 0.32
C TRP A 306 13.11 23.19 1.59
N GLU A 307 11.86 23.42 2.00
CA GLU A 307 11.26 22.76 3.15
C GLU A 307 11.08 21.24 2.92
N PHE A 308 10.87 20.82 1.68
CA PHE A 308 10.73 19.41 1.34
C PHE A 308 12.08 18.69 1.18
N MET A 309 13.16 19.41 0.92
CA MET A 309 14.48 18.81 0.69
C MET A 309 14.95 17.87 1.81
N PRO A 310 14.75 18.15 3.10
CA PRO A 310 15.09 17.20 4.16
C PRO A 310 14.30 15.89 4.07
N ILE A 311 13.03 15.93 3.62
CA ILE A 311 12.19 14.75 3.46
C ILE A 311 12.65 13.97 2.23
N TYR A 312 12.85 14.64 1.11
CA TYR A 312 13.29 14.04 -0.16
C TYR A 312 14.65 13.35 -0.04
N ASN A 313 15.61 14.01 0.59
CA ASN A 313 16.99 13.50 0.73
C ASN A 313 17.17 12.52 1.90
N ALA A 314 16.11 11.99 2.48
CA ALA A 314 16.21 11.03 3.58
C ALA A 314 16.90 9.70 3.18
N SER A 315 17.07 9.43 1.88
CA SER A 315 17.90 8.34 1.36
C SER A 315 19.34 8.40 1.88
N ILE A 316 19.88 9.59 2.16
CA ILE A 316 21.21 9.78 2.80
C ILE A 316 21.27 9.11 4.18
N SER A 317 20.13 8.99 4.88
CA SER A 317 20.07 8.23 6.14
C SER A 317 20.41 6.76 5.95
N VAL A 318 20.01 6.18 4.82
CA VAL A 318 20.30 4.78 4.48
C VAL A 318 21.80 4.61 4.21
N ASP A 319 22.41 5.54 3.47
CA ASP A 319 23.86 5.53 3.25
C ASP A 319 24.62 5.65 4.58
N THR A 320 24.12 6.46 5.51
CA THR A 320 24.67 6.57 6.86
C THR A 320 24.64 5.22 7.58
N PHE A 321 23.57 4.45 7.47
CA PHE A 321 23.51 3.09 8.04
C PHE A 321 24.51 2.14 7.41
N PHE A 322 24.73 2.19 6.08
CA PHE A 322 25.74 1.39 5.41
C PHE A 322 27.15 1.75 5.88
N VAL A 323 27.46 3.05 5.98
CA VAL A 323 28.76 3.52 6.48
C VAL A 323 28.99 3.06 7.92
N ILE A 324 28.01 3.24 8.82
CA ILE A 324 28.09 2.77 10.20
C ILE A 324 28.28 1.25 10.26
N GLY A 325 27.53 0.51 9.44
CA GLY A 325 27.63 -0.94 9.29
C GLY A 325 29.06 -1.35 8.88
N GLY A 326 29.58 -0.72 7.83
CA GLY A 326 30.94 -0.96 7.34
C GLY A 326 32.02 -0.68 8.38
N ILE A 327 31.94 0.46 9.08
CA ILE A 327 32.86 0.81 10.17
C ILE A 327 32.85 -0.27 11.26
N LEU A 328 31.69 -0.71 11.70
CA LEU A 328 31.59 -1.73 12.75
C LEU A 328 32.07 -3.10 12.30
N VAL A 329 31.77 -3.49 11.08
CA VAL A 329 32.21 -4.75 10.48
C VAL A 329 33.72 -4.76 10.36
N ALA A 330 34.34 -3.67 9.89
CA ALA A 330 35.77 -3.53 9.79
C ALA A 330 36.44 -3.52 11.19
N TRP A 331 35.92 -2.72 12.11
CA TRP A 331 36.44 -2.60 13.48
C TRP A 331 36.40 -3.94 14.22
N MET A 332 35.27 -4.64 14.19
CA MET A 332 35.16 -5.95 14.86
C MET A 332 35.92 -7.04 14.11
N GLY A 333 35.90 -7.00 12.78
CA GLY A 333 36.59 -7.95 11.92
C GLY A 333 38.10 -7.92 12.10
N PHE A 334 38.71 -6.75 12.12
CA PHE A 334 40.16 -6.63 12.38
C PHE A 334 40.52 -7.09 13.79
N LYS A 335 39.73 -6.76 14.81
CA LYS A 335 39.96 -7.27 16.16
C LYS A 335 39.93 -8.80 16.25
N GLU A 336 39.00 -9.42 15.54
CA GLU A 336 38.88 -10.88 15.52
C GLU A 336 40.03 -11.51 14.72
N LEU A 337 40.45 -10.89 13.61
CA LEU A 337 41.61 -11.33 12.83
C LEU A 337 42.91 -11.26 13.65
N ASP A 338 43.11 -10.19 14.41
CA ASP A 338 44.28 -10.05 15.31
C ASP A 338 44.26 -11.12 16.41
N LYS A 339 43.09 -11.35 17.04
CA LYS A 339 42.92 -12.35 18.09
C LYS A 339 43.14 -13.78 17.62
N THR A 340 42.72 -14.08 16.39
CA THR A 340 42.74 -15.43 15.81
C THR A 340 43.97 -15.68 14.89
N ASN A 341 44.89 -14.70 14.81
CA ASN A 341 46.02 -14.75 13.87
C ASN A 341 45.57 -15.03 12.42
N GLY A 342 44.51 -14.35 11.97
CA GLY A 342 44.02 -14.43 10.62
C GLY A 342 43.07 -15.61 10.32
N LYS A 343 42.72 -16.41 11.33
CA LYS A 343 41.81 -17.57 11.17
C LYS A 343 40.38 -17.18 11.49
N ILE A 344 39.61 -16.78 10.46
CA ILE A 344 38.19 -16.54 10.57
C ILE A 344 37.43 -17.66 9.87
N ASN A 345 36.31 -18.08 10.45
CA ASN A 345 35.33 -18.93 9.77
C ASN A 345 34.21 -18.06 9.20
N PRO A 346 34.23 -17.68 7.90
CA PRO A 346 33.25 -16.79 7.32
C PRO A 346 31.85 -17.39 7.32
N ILE A 347 31.76 -18.72 7.14
CA ILE A 347 30.46 -19.42 7.11
C ILE A 347 29.77 -19.29 8.48
N MET A 348 30.50 -19.52 9.57
CA MET A 348 29.95 -19.42 10.92
C MET A 348 29.48 -17.99 11.24
N ASN A 349 30.22 -16.99 10.78
CA ASN A 349 29.85 -15.58 10.94
C ASN A 349 28.56 -15.24 10.19
N ILE A 350 28.42 -15.73 8.96
CA ILE A 350 27.20 -15.56 8.15
C ILE A 350 26.01 -16.24 8.85
N VAL A 351 26.18 -17.51 9.28
CA VAL A 351 25.13 -18.27 9.99
C VAL A 351 24.69 -17.53 11.26
N HIS A 352 25.66 -17.03 12.03
CA HIS A 352 25.37 -16.28 13.27
C HIS A 352 24.58 -15.00 12.99
N ARG A 353 24.95 -14.25 11.94
CA ARG A 353 24.22 -13.05 11.51
C ARG A 353 22.82 -13.39 11.01
N TYR A 354 22.69 -14.47 10.24
CA TYR A 354 21.41 -14.96 9.75
C TYR A 354 20.43 -15.23 10.90
N PHE A 355 20.84 -16.05 11.88
CA PHE A 355 19.98 -16.35 13.03
C PHE A 355 19.71 -15.14 13.94
N ARG A 356 20.54 -14.12 13.89
CA ARG A 356 20.31 -12.87 14.61
C ARG A 356 19.27 -11.97 13.96
N LEU A 357 19.25 -11.89 12.63
CA LEU A 357 18.40 -10.95 11.88
C LEU A 357 17.06 -11.56 11.45
N THR A 358 17.08 -12.82 11.01
CA THR A 358 15.92 -13.50 10.41
C THR A 358 14.70 -13.58 11.31
N PRO A 359 14.78 -13.83 12.63
CA PRO A 359 13.58 -13.90 13.47
C PRO A 359 12.77 -12.60 13.49
N VAL A 360 13.46 -11.46 13.54
CA VAL A 360 12.80 -10.14 13.53
C VAL A 360 12.20 -9.85 12.15
N LEU A 361 12.96 -10.15 11.08
CA LEU A 361 12.47 -10.00 9.70
C LEU A 361 11.25 -10.90 9.45
N ALA A 362 11.30 -12.16 9.88
CA ALA A 362 10.19 -13.10 9.75
C ALA A 362 8.93 -12.62 10.49
N ALA A 363 9.09 -12.09 11.71
CA ALA A 363 7.99 -11.48 12.45
C ALA A 363 7.41 -10.27 11.71
N GLY A 364 8.26 -9.40 11.16
CA GLY A 364 7.83 -8.26 10.34
C GLY A 364 7.08 -8.70 9.07
N LEU A 365 7.55 -9.73 8.39
CA LEU A 365 6.88 -10.31 7.21
C LEU A 365 5.50 -10.89 7.58
N VAL A 366 5.40 -11.63 8.68
CA VAL A 366 4.11 -12.17 9.12
C VAL A 366 3.14 -11.04 9.48
N LEU A 367 3.62 -10.00 10.16
CA LEU A 367 2.80 -8.82 10.46
C LEU A 367 2.34 -8.14 9.16
N ALA A 368 3.25 -7.86 8.23
CA ALA A 368 2.93 -7.22 6.96
C ALA A 368 1.96 -8.07 6.10
N TYR A 369 2.14 -9.40 6.12
CA TYR A 369 1.34 -10.32 5.30
C TYR A 369 -0.05 -10.58 5.89
N SER A 370 -0.13 -10.87 7.20
CA SER A 370 -1.36 -11.38 7.81
C SER A 370 -2.16 -10.27 8.50
N VAL A 371 -1.49 -9.37 9.23
CA VAL A 371 -2.19 -8.35 10.02
C VAL A 371 -2.73 -7.24 9.13
N ASN A 372 -1.96 -6.78 8.14
CA ASN A 372 -2.42 -5.77 7.20
C ASN A 372 -3.71 -6.21 6.49
N ARG A 373 -3.81 -7.49 6.13
CA ARG A 373 -4.99 -8.00 5.46
C ARG A 373 -6.23 -8.08 6.35
N ILE A 374 -6.05 -8.29 7.65
CA ILE A 374 -7.14 -8.29 8.63
C ILE A 374 -7.56 -6.85 8.98
N ASP A 375 -6.60 -5.96 9.08
CA ASP A 375 -6.77 -4.61 9.61
C ASP A 375 -7.28 -3.62 8.54
N TYR A 376 -6.87 -3.82 7.29
CA TYR A 376 -7.36 -2.97 6.21
C TYR A 376 -8.82 -3.23 5.90
N THR A 377 -9.65 -2.25 6.21
CA THR A 377 -11.07 -2.19 5.85
C THR A 377 -11.33 -0.91 5.07
N GLY A 378 -12.41 -0.87 4.31
CA GLY A 378 -12.80 0.35 3.59
C GLY A 378 -12.50 0.32 2.09
N PRO A 379 -12.76 1.43 1.41
CA PRO A 379 -12.78 1.50 -0.05
C PRO A 379 -11.42 1.30 -0.71
N LEU A 380 -10.34 1.64 -0.02
CA LEU A 380 -8.97 1.56 -0.55
C LEU A 380 -8.23 0.26 -0.15
N LYS A 381 -8.92 -0.69 0.49
CA LYS A 381 -8.34 -1.96 0.95
C LYS A 381 -7.53 -2.65 -0.14
N ASP A 382 -8.12 -2.86 -1.30
CA ASP A 382 -7.48 -3.61 -2.39
C ASP A 382 -6.31 -2.84 -3.01
N VAL A 383 -6.37 -1.49 -3.01
CA VAL A 383 -5.26 -0.63 -3.46
C VAL A 383 -4.06 -0.79 -2.53
N PHE A 384 -4.27 -0.72 -1.22
CA PHE A 384 -3.19 -0.88 -0.24
C PHE A 384 -2.64 -2.31 -0.19
N LEU A 385 -3.49 -3.32 -0.36
CA LEU A 385 -3.05 -4.70 -0.43
C LEU A 385 -2.23 -4.99 -1.69
N ALA A 386 -2.56 -4.36 -2.82
CA ALA A 386 -1.78 -4.49 -4.06
C ALA A 386 -0.37 -3.88 -3.95
N MET A 387 -0.21 -2.80 -3.17
CA MET A 387 1.10 -2.19 -2.91
C MET A 387 2.01 -3.09 -2.08
N ASN A 388 1.44 -3.95 -1.23
CA ASN A 388 2.16 -4.87 -0.34
C ASN A 388 1.79 -6.32 -0.65
N ASP A 389 1.81 -6.69 -1.93
CA ASP A 389 1.40 -8.03 -2.36
C ASP A 389 2.41 -9.09 -1.93
N CYS A 390 2.14 -9.71 -0.79
CA CYS A 390 2.86 -10.87 -0.27
C CYS A 390 2.26 -12.21 -0.73
N THR A 391 1.19 -12.18 -1.56
CA THR A 391 0.56 -13.39 -2.09
C THR A 391 1.47 -14.10 -3.11
N SER A 392 1.10 -15.28 -3.54
CA SER A 392 1.83 -16.01 -4.59
C SER A 392 3.28 -16.36 -4.26
N GLY A 393 3.61 -16.53 -2.96
CA GLY A 393 4.96 -16.95 -2.54
C GLY A 393 6.04 -15.89 -2.64
N LYS A 394 5.70 -14.60 -2.72
CA LYS A 394 6.67 -13.50 -2.81
C LYS A 394 7.40 -13.20 -1.48
N TRP A 395 7.05 -13.87 -0.40
CA TRP A 395 7.64 -13.64 0.94
C TRP A 395 9.01 -14.31 1.14
N TRP A 396 9.25 -15.49 0.56
CA TRP A 396 10.46 -16.29 0.82
C TRP A 396 11.78 -15.64 0.35
N PRO A 397 11.83 -14.83 -0.75
CA PRO A 397 13.07 -14.17 -1.13
C PRO A 397 13.59 -13.20 -0.07
N ASN A 398 12.69 -12.62 0.75
CA ASN A 398 13.07 -11.78 1.89
C ASN A 398 13.85 -12.59 2.94
N LEU A 399 13.40 -13.80 3.25
CA LEU A 399 14.08 -14.67 4.23
C LEU A 399 15.45 -15.15 3.76
N LEU A 400 15.66 -15.23 2.45
CA LEU A 400 16.96 -15.55 1.87
C LEU A 400 17.83 -14.31 1.58
N TYR A 401 17.33 -13.11 1.86
CA TYR A 401 18.03 -11.84 1.59
C TYR A 401 18.40 -11.64 0.10
N ILE A 402 17.49 -12.08 -0.83
CA ILE A 402 17.70 -11.97 -2.28
C ILE A 402 16.55 -11.25 -3.01
N GLN A 403 15.60 -10.64 -2.28
CA GLN A 403 14.45 -10.00 -2.89
C GLN A 403 14.81 -8.86 -3.86
N ASN A 404 15.94 -8.20 -3.65
CA ASN A 404 16.47 -7.15 -4.52
C ASN A 404 16.87 -7.63 -5.93
N TYR A 405 17.04 -8.94 -6.11
CA TYR A 405 17.28 -9.57 -7.43
C TYR A 405 16.03 -10.25 -7.99
N TYR A 406 15.03 -10.52 -7.15
CA TYR A 406 13.89 -11.33 -7.49
C TYR A 406 12.65 -10.51 -7.86
N THR A 407 12.45 -9.37 -7.21
CA THR A 407 11.30 -8.50 -7.42
C THR A 407 11.73 -7.05 -7.59
N SER A 408 10.93 -6.25 -8.31
CA SER A 408 11.10 -4.80 -8.26
C SER A 408 10.77 -4.29 -6.86
N THR A 409 11.44 -3.24 -6.42
CA THR A 409 11.29 -2.66 -5.07
C THR A 409 9.82 -2.33 -4.75
N PHE A 410 9.06 -1.88 -5.74
CA PHE A 410 7.65 -1.48 -5.58
C PHE A 410 6.65 -2.64 -5.59
N SER A 411 7.04 -3.84 -6.00
CA SER A 411 6.19 -5.04 -5.99
C SER A 411 6.67 -6.11 -5.01
N ALA A 412 7.62 -5.77 -4.15
CA ALA A 412 8.16 -6.68 -3.16
C ALA A 412 7.22 -6.80 -1.96
N CYS A 413 7.01 -8.03 -1.50
CA CYS A 413 6.45 -8.24 -0.17
C CYS A 413 7.38 -7.61 0.86
N TYR A 414 6.92 -6.64 1.63
CA TYR A 414 7.70 -5.89 2.62
C TYR A 414 8.87 -5.14 1.97
N ALA A 415 8.53 -4.10 1.21
CA ALA A 415 9.46 -3.35 0.37
C ALA A 415 10.67 -2.78 1.16
N GLU A 416 10.47 -2.34 2.40
CA GLU A 416 11.48 -1.75 3.27
C GLU A 416 12.63 -2.73 3.62
N ALA A 417 12.40 -4.04 3.47
CA ALA A 417 13.43 -5.04 3.74
C ALA A 417 14.58 -5.06 2.72
N TRP A 418 14.50 -4.30 1.60
CA TRP A 418 15.55 -4.22 0.60
C TRP A 418 16.91 -3.83 1.19
N TYR A 419 16.93 -2.87 2.11
CA TYR A 419 18.12 -2.44 2.83
C TYR A 419 18.79 -3.59 3.58
N LEU A 420 17.99 -4.39 4.30
CA LEU A 420 18.50 -5.48 5.12
C LEU A 420 19.15 -6.58 4.27
N SER A 421 18.65 -6.79 3.05
CA SER A 421 19.23 -7.74 2.09
C SER A 421 20.60 -7.29 1.61
N ILE A 422 20.74 -6.02 1.21
CA ILE A 422 22.03 -5.48 0.79
C ILE A 422 23.02 -5.49 1.94
N ASP A 423 22.62 -5.08 3.14
CA ASP A 423 23.47 -5.10 4.34
C ASP A 423 23.95 -6.53 4.66
N PHE A 424 23.08 -7.53 4.55
CA PHE A 424 23.46 -8.92 4.75
C PHE A 424 24.44 -9.43 3.68
N GLN A 425 24.20 -9.09 2.41
CA GLN A 425 25.08 -9.47 1.29
C GLN A 425 26.47 -8.83 1.42
N LEU A 426 26.54 -7.53 1.71
CA LEU A 426 27.79 -6.82 1.94
C LEU A 426 28.57 -7.41 3.13
N TYR A 427 27.85 -7.77 4.19
CA TYR A 427 28.47 -8.46 5.32
C TYR A 427 29.05 -9.82 4.92
N ALA A 428 28.31 -10.60 4.14
CA ALA A 428 28.79 -11.92 3.67
C ALA A 428 30.04 -11.80 2.80
N LEU A 429 30.16 -10.71 2.02
CA LEU A 429 31.33 -10.42 1.19
C LEU A 429 32.47 -9.78 1.96
N SER A 430 32.25 -9.22 3.15
CA SER A 430 33.26 -8.47 3.90
C SER A 430 34.55 -9.25 4.20
N PRO A 431 34.57 -10.58 4.45
CA PRO A 431 35.83 -11.31 4.68
C PRO A 431 36.75 -11.28 3.46
N LEU A 432 36.19 -11.21 2.24
CA LEU A 432 36.99 -11.11 1.00
C LEU A 432 37.82 -9.81 0.94
N ILE A 433 37.38 -8.78 1.62
CA ILE A 433 38.04 -7.48 1.71
C ILE A 433 38.94 -7.41 2.96
N LEU A 434 38.40 -7.79 4.12
CA LEU A 434 39.08 -7.62 5.40
C LEU A 434 40.30 -8.52 5.55
N VAL A 435 40.25 -9.77 5.08
CA VAL A 435 41.37 -10.71 5.21
C VAL A 435 42.59 -10.25 4.39
N PRO A 436 42.47 -9.88 3.11
CA PRO A 436 43.56 -9.31 2.35
C PRO A 436 44.09 -8.01 2.95
N MET A 437 43.22 -7.10 3.39
CA MET A 437 43.63 -5.85 4.04
C MET A 437 44.45 -6.11 5.32
N TRP A 438 44.02 -7.06 6.13
CA TRP A 438 44.73 -7.45 7.32
C TRP A 438 46.09 -8.07 6.99
N LYS A 439 46.15 -8.99 5.99
CA LYS A 439 47.35 -9.74 5.64
C LYS A 439 48.42 -8.89 4.94
N TRP A 440 47.99 -8.03 4.03
CA TRP A 440 48.91 -7.23 3.20
C TRP A 440 49.01 -5.75 3.62
N GLY A 441 48.21 -5.35 4.58
CA GLY A 441 48.22 -4.00 5.15
C GLY A 441 48.10 -2.89 4.12
N LYS A 442 48.94 -1.86 4.25
CA LYS A 442 48.93 -0.67 3.40
C LYS A 442 49.17 -0.94 1.90
N LYS A 443 49.65 -2.11 1.52
CA LYS A 443 49.86 -2.47 0.11
C LYS A 443 48.57 -2.80 -0.63
N PHE A 444 47.53 -3.21 0.10
CA PHE A 444 46.24 -3.54 -0.49
C PHE A 444 45.25 -2.36 -0.51
N ALA A 445 45.39 -1.43 0.42
CA ALA A 445 44.50 -0.29 0.57
C ALA A 445 44.38 0.65 -0.67
N PRO A 446 45.43 0.86 -1.48
CA PRO A 446 45.35 1.70 -2.69
C PRO A 446 44.63 1.05 -3.85
N VAL A 447 44.27 -0.25 -3.79
CA VAL A 447 43.67 -1.03 -4.88
C VAL A 447 42.14 -1.08 -4.75
N LEU A 448 41.60 -0.70 -3.60
CA LEU A 448 40.18 -0.56 -3.29
C LEU A 448 39.75 0.90 -3.33
#